data_54afab18e06866fb3ee6cde8d042df50
#
_entry.id   54afab18e06866fb3ee6cde8d042df50
#
_cell.length_a   1.000
_cell.length_b   1.000
_cell.length_c   1.000
_cell.angle_alpha   90.00
_cell.angle_beta   90.00
_cell.angle_gamma   90.00
#
_symmetry.space_group_name_H-M   'P 1'
#
loop_
_entity.id
_entity.type
_entity.pdbx_description
1 polymer ?
#
loop_
_entity_poly.entity_id
_entity_poly.type
_entity_poly.pdbx_seq_one_letter_code
_entity_poly.pdbx_strand_id
1 'polypeptide(L)'
;SKFCRIKLTPEEISSFIDKKVLNYEDSILLAYLKGMISGFSYEQSIKQVVIDEAQDYTTLQYIIISKIFKKASFTILGDVNQNINPYYKHETLEDLMQIFPCSKYIELKKTYRSSKEIIDYTNKILGLNHVTAIRRENSKPVIYRSNISNLKKTILDDLNVLSLEYLKMAIIAKDHYIATKLYNTIKNDINVSLINDNTKG
;
A
#
# COMPACT_ATOMS: atom_id res chain seq x y z
N SER A 1 -5.41 11.45 -23.03
CA SER A 1 -5.54 10.23 -22.24
C SER A 1 -4.42 9.28 -22.60
N LYS A 2 -3.44 9.13 -21.71
CA LYS A 2 -2.40 8.10 -21.84
C LYS A 2 -2.97 6.76 -21.35
N PHE A 3 -3.71 6.09 -22.22
CA PHE A 3 -3.96 4.65 -21.99
C PHE A 3 -2.62 3.93 -22.09
N CYS A 4 -2.23 3.24 -21.04
CA CYS A 4 -1.11 2.31 -21.08
C CYS A 4 -1.46 1.25 -22.13
N ARG A 5 -0.77 1.25 -23.29
CA ARG A 5 -0.92 0.21 -24.30
C ARG A 5 -0.15 -1.00 -23.81
N ILE A 6 -0.82 -1.89 -23.11
CA ILE A 6 -0.30 -3.24 -22.89
C ILE A 6 -0.32 -3.92 -24.26
N LYS A 7 0.86 -4.04 -24.90
CA LYS A 7 1.02 -4.83 -26.10
C LYS A 7 1.34 -6.25 -25.66
N LEU A 8 0.31 -7.06 -25.51
CA LEU A 8 0.53 -8.52 -25.40
C LEU A 8 0.94 -9.04 -26.79
N THR A 9 1.98 -9.85 -26.82
CA THR A 9 2.36 -10.56 -28.04
C THR A 9 1.38 -11.72 -28.30
N PRO A 10 1.22 -12.19 -29.57
CA PRO A 10 0.38 -13.35 -29.86
C PRO A 10 0.79 -14.60 -29.07
N GLU A 11 2.10 -14.78 -28.80
CA GLU A 11 2.66 -15.87 -28.02
C GLU A 11 2.24 -15.79 -26.55
N GLU A 12 2.26 -14.61 -25.96
CA GLU A 12 1.79 -14.39 -24.60
C GLU A 12 0.30 -14.71 -24.48
N ILE A 13 -0.52 -14.23 -25.42
CA ILE A 13 -1.96 -14.53 -25.46
C ILE A 13 -2.20 -16.04 -25.57
N SER A 14 -1.49 -16.72 -26.47
CA SER A 14 -1.60 -18.18 -26.63
C SER A 14 -1.21 -18.92 -25.35
N SER A 15 -0.11 -18.53 -24.71
CA SER A 15 0.33 -19.11 -23.44
C SER A 15 -0.70 -18.96 -22.30
N PHE A 16 -1.41 -17.86 -22.24
CA PHE A 16 -2.47 -17.65 -21.24
C PHE A 16 -3.69 -18.55 -21.51
N ILE A 17 -4.09 -18.68 -22.77
CA ILE A 17 -5.21 -19.55 -23.17
C ILE A 17 -4.91 -21.01 -22.85
N ASP A 18 -3.71 -21.47 -23.16
CA ASP A 18 -3.28 -22.86 -22.97
C ASP A 18 -3.18 -23.22 -21.47
N LYS A 19 -2.66 -22.32 -20.65
CA LYS A 19 -2.48 -22.56 -19.21
C LYS A 19 -3.75 -22.36 -18.39
N LYS A 20 -4.81 -21.74 -18.93
CA LYS A 20 -6.03 -21.33 -18.22
C LYS A 20 -5.75 -20.50 -16.95
N VAL A 21 -4.62 -19.78 -16.94
CA VAL A 21 -4.17 -18.94 -15.83
C VAL A 21 -4.01 -17.52 -16.36
N LEU A 22 -4.58 -16.58 -15.63
CA LEU A 22 -4.47 -15.14 -15.92
C LEU A 22 -3.67 -14.46 -14.81
N ASN A 23 -2.84 -13.51 -15.19
CA ASN A 23 -2.28 -12.58 -14.22
C ASN A 23 -3.39 -11.68 -13.67
N TYR A 24 -3.15 -11.12 -12.50
CA TYR A 24 -4.13 -10.25 -11.84
C TYR A 24 -4.53 -9.06 -12.71
N GLU A 25 -3.57 -8.39 -13.32
CA GLU A 25 -3.77 -7.23 -14.19
C GLU A 25 -4.60 -7.58 -15.44
N ASP A 26 -4.33 -8.72 -16.05
CA ASP A 26 -5.07 -9.21 -17.23
C ASP A 26 -6.52 -9.58 -16.86
N SER A 27 -6.74 -10.08 -15.65
CA SER A 27 -8.08 -10.41 -15.17
C SER A 27 -8.98 -9.18 -15.06
N ILE A 28 -8.42 -8.03 -14.69
CA ILE A 28 -9.13 -6.75 -14.59
C ILE A 28 -9.57 -6.29 -15.98
N LEU A 29 -8.67 -6.38 -16.96
CA LEU A 29 -8.97 -6.02 -18.34
C LEU A 29 -10.07 -6.92 -18.92
N LEU A 30 -9.98 -8.23 -18.70
CA LEU A 30 -11.00 -9.19 -19.13
C LEU A 30 -12.35 -8.95 -18.46
N ALA A 31 -12.38 -8.64 -17.17
CA ALA A 31 -13.61 -8.27 -16.46
C ALA A 31 -14.27 -7.04 -17.09
N TYR A 32 -13.47 -6.04 -17.44
CA TYR A 32 -13.96 -4.86 -18.14
C TYR A 32 -14.53 -5.19 -19.53
N LEU A 33 -13.78 -5.94 -20.34
CA LEU A 33 -14.22 -6.35 -21.68
C LEU A 33 -15.50 -7.18 -21.63
N LYS A 34 -15.58 -8.14 -20.71
CA LYS A 34 -16.81 -8.92 -20.47
C LYS A 34 -17.99 -8.01 -20.12
N GLY A 35 -17.75 -7.05 -19.21
CA GLY A 35 -18.77 -6.08 -18.84
C GLY A 35 -19.23 -5.18 -20.00
N MET A 36 -18.33 -4.85 -20.94
CA MET A 36 -18.66 -4.09 -22.14
C MET A 36 -19.48 -4.90 -23.14
N ILE A 37 -19.23 -6.20 -23.28
CA ILE A 37 -19.91 -7.09 -24.23
C ILE A 37 -21.25 -7.57 -23.68
N SER A 38 -21.27 -8.08 -22.44
CA SER A 38 -22.43 -8.77 -21.85
C SER A 38 -23.21 -7.91 -20.84
N GLY A 39 -22.78 -6.67 -20.62
CA GLY A 39 -23.26 -5.83 -19.54
C GLY A 39 -22.58 -6.12 -18.20
N PHE A 40 -22.48 -5.10 -17.35
CA PHE A 40 -22.00 -5.27 -15.98
C PHE A 40 -23.13 -5.80 -15.10
N SER A 41 -22.84 -6.85 -14.31
CA SER A 41 -23.75 -7.27 -13.25
C SER A 41 -23.97 -6.10 -12.31
N TYR A 42 -25.23 -5.77 -12.09
CA TYR A 42 -25.61 -4.59 -11.34
C TYR A 42 -26.17 -5.00 -9.99
N GLU A 43 -25.47 -4.62 -8.91
CA GLU A 43 -25.89 -4.91 -7.55
C GLU A 43 -26.74 -3.74 -7.00
N GLN A 44 -28.00 -4.01 -6.73
CA GLN A 44 -28.95 -2.99 -6.28
C GLN A 44 -29.14 -2.93 -4.76
N SER A 45 -28.80 -3.98 -4.07
CA SER A 45 -28.99 -4.08 -2.61
C SER A 45 -27.99 -3.22 -1.85
N ILE A 46 -26.78 -3.05 -2.42
CA ILE A 46 -25.71 -2.27 -1.82
C ILE A 46 -26.00 -0.77 -1.96
N LYS A 47 -26.06 -0.07 -0.84
CA LYS A 47 -26.32 1.38 -0.78
C LYS A 47 -25.08 2.22 -0.50
N GLN A 48 -24.08 1.63 0.12
CA GLN A 48 -22.83 2.29 0.45
C GLN A 48 -21.64 1.38 0.11
N VAL A 49 -20.67 1.92 -0.58
CA VAL A 49 -19.37 1.28 -0.86
C VAL A 49 -18.27 2.12 -0.21
N VAL A 50 -17.46 1.48 0.59
CA VAL A 50 -16.26 2.10 1.20
C VAL A 50 -15.04 1.43 0.59
N ILE A 51 -14.13 2.23 0.05
CA ILE A 51 -12.85 1.77 -0.51
C ILE A 51 -11.76 2.39 0.35
N ASP A 52 -10.99 1.55 1.01
CA ASP A 52 -9.77 1.94 1.73
C ASP A 52 -8.53 1.61 0.91
N GLU A 53 -7.39 2.22 1.24
CA GLU A 53 -6.13 2.11 0.48
C GLU A 53 -6.34 2.37 -1.02
N ALA A 54 -7.06 3.43 -1.31
CA ALA A 54 -7.54 3.77 -2.66
C ALA A 54 -6.41 3.94 -3.70
N GLN A 55 -5.20 4.26 -3.26
CA GLN A 55 -4.03 4.38 -4.13
C GLN A 55 -3.61 3.06 -4.79
N ASP A 56 -4.05 1.90 -4.25
CA ASP A 56 -3.69 0.58 -4.76
C ASP A 56 -4.60 0.13 -5.92
N TYR A 57 -5.69 0.86 -6.16
CA TYR A 57 -6.64 0.55 -7.24
C TYR A 57 -6.32 1.36 -8.50
N THR A 58 -6.39 0.70 -9.64
CA THR A 58 -6.25 1.35 -10.96
C THR A 58 -7.53 2.09 -11.35
N THR A 59 -7.41 3.07 -12.23
CA THR A 59 -8.56 3.79 -12.82
C THR A 59 -9.58 2.84 -13.43
N LEU A 60 -9.12 1.75 -14.09
CA LEU A 60 -10.01 0.75 -14.68
C LEU A 60 -10.83 0.00 -13.65
N GLN A 61 -10.25 -0.32 -12.50
CA GLN A 61 -10.98 -0.94 -11.39
C GLN A 61 -12.07 -0.01 -10.85
N TYR A 62 -11.79 1.28 -10.69
CA TYR A 62 -12.80 2.27 -10.31
C TYR A 62 -13.95 2.37 -11.31
N ILE A 63 -13.65 2.34 -12.61
CA ILE A 63 -14.67 2.33 -13.66
C ILE A 63 -15.56 1.07 -13.54
N ILE A 64 -14.97 -0.10 -13.32
CA ILE A 64 -15.74 -1.36 -13.13
C ILE A 64 -16.63 -1.26 -11.90
N ILE A 65 -16.07 -0.84 -10.77
CA ILE A 65 -16.78 -0.70 -9.48
C ILE A 65 -17.96 0.27 -9.64
N SER A 66 -17.74 1.44 -10.28
CA SER A 66 -18.81 2.42 -10.51
C SER A 66 -19.95 1.88 -11.37
N LYS A 67 -19.65 0.97 -12.31
CA LYS A 67 -20.66 0.33 -13.17
C LYS A 67 -21.43 -0.79 -12.46
N ILE A 68 -20.79 -1.49 -11.51
CA ILE A 68 -21.44 -2.54 -10.71
C ILE A 68 -22.35 -1.92 -9.64
N PHE A 69 -21.92 -0.86 -8.99
CA PHE A 69 -22.62 -0.26 -7.85
C PHE A 69 -23.25 1.11 -8.19
N LYS A 70 -23.93 1.20 -9.32
CA LYS A 70 -24.48 2.45 -9.87
C LYS A 70 -25.36 3.28 -8.94
N LYS A 71 -26.03 2.63 -7.97
CA LYS A 71 -26.93 3.28 -7.01
C LYS A 71 -26.34 3.43 -5.61
N ALA A 72 -25.12 3.01 -5.41
CA ALA A 72 -24.45 3.15 -4.13
C ALA A 72 -23.79 4.53 -4.00
N SER A 73 -23.74 5.03 -2.79
CA SER A 73 -22.83 6.13 -2.42
C SER A 73 -21.43 5.59 -2.18
N PHE A 74 -20.42 6.40 -2.46
CA PHE A 74 -19.02 5.99 -2.31
C PHE A 74 -18.32 6.83 -1.25
N THR A 75 -17.51 6.16 -0.43
CA THR A 75 -16.49 6.78 0.42
C THR A 75 -15.16 6.17 0.05
N ILE A 76 -14.25 6.97 -0.48
CA ILE A 76 -12.96 6.54 -1.01
C ILE A 76 -11.87 7.18 -0.17
N LEU A 77 -11.04 6.36 0.48
CA LEU A 77 -9.99 6.76 1.41
C LEU A 77 -8.64 6.24 0.90
N GLY A 78 -7.62 7.08 0.89
CA GLY A 78 -6.30 6.65 0.47
C GLY A 78 -5.25 7.74 0.61
N ASP A 79 -4.00 7.35 0.45
CA ASP A 79 -2.85 8.23 0.46
C ASP A 79 -1.94 7.92 -0.73
N VAL A 80 -1.90 8.81 -1.71
CA VAL A 80 -1.10 8.63 -2.94
C VAL A 80 0.41 8.47 -2.66
N ASN A 81 0.89 8.93 -1.51
CA ASN A 81 2.29 8.81 -1.12
C ASN A 81 2.64 7.42 -0.55
N GLN A 82 1.63 6.60 -0.22
CA GLN A 82 1.81 5.22 0.27
C GLN A 82 1.74 4.18 -0.84
N ASN A 83 1.51 4.58 -2.09
CA ASN A 83 1.49 3.65 -3.22
C ASN A 83 2.87 3.00 -3.43
N ILE A 84 2.89 1.67 -3.38
CA ILE A 84 4.10 0.85 -3.62
C ILE A 84 4.11 0.19 -5.01
N ASN A 85 3.04 0.36 -5.80
CA ASN A 85 2.96 -0.20 -7.15
C ASN A 85 3.92 0.54 -8.09
N PRO A 86 4.93 -0.15 -8.66
CA PRO A 86 5.91 0.49 -9.53
C PRO A 86 5.35 0.86 -10.92
N TYR A 87 4.24 0.26 -11.32
CA TYR A 87 3.68 0.41 -12.67
C TYR A 87 2.53 1.41 -12.76
N TYR A 88 1.93 1.72 -11.62
CA TYR A 88 0.77 2.60 -11.58
C TYR A 88 0.80 3.47 -10.31
N LYS A 89 0.65 4.77 -10.50
CA LYS A 89 0.54 5.73 -9.42
C LYS A 89 -0.49 6.79 -9.77
N HIS A 90 -1.43 7.03 -8.88
CA HIS A 90 -2.24 8.24 -8.94
C HIS A 90 -1.38 9.46 -8.56
N GLU A 91 -1.45 10.54 -9.31
CA GLU A 91 -0.86 11.82 -8.91
C GLU A 91 -1.71 12.46 -7.80
N THR A 92 -3.02 12.33 -7.92
CA THR A 92 -4.00 12.75 -6.92
C THR A 92 -5.23 11.85 -6.97
N LEU A 93 -5.91 11.66 -5.85
CA LEU A 93 -7.21 10.99 -5.82
C LEU A 93 -8.37 11.91 -6.28
N GLU A 94 -8.11 13.20 -6.47
CA GLU A 94 -9.09 14.14 -7.02
C GLU A 94 -9.54 13.74 -8.42
N ASP A 95 -8.65 13.11 -9.21
CA ASP A 95 -8.96 12.61 -10.56
C ASP A 95 -10.13 11.61 -10.57
N LEU A 96 -10.40 10.94 -9.45
CA LEU A 96 -11.53 10.02 -9.32
C LEU A 96 -12.88 10.73 -9.39
N MET A 97 -12.94 12.05 -9.22
CA MET A 97 -14.17 12.83 -9.41
C MET A 97 -14.69 12.74 -10.84
N GLN A 98 -13.84 12.43 -11.82
CA GLN A 98 -14.26 12.19 -13.21
C GLN A 98 -15.08 10.90 -13.36
N ILE A 99 -14.83 9.92 -12.49
CA ILE A 99 -15.54 8.63 -12.46
C ILE A 99 -16.76 8.70 -11.56
N PHE A 100 -16.67 9.45 -10.46
CA PHE A 100 -17.73 9.63 -9.47
C PHE A 100 -18.21 11.08 -9.47
N PRO A 101 -19.09 11.45 -10.43
CA PRO A 101 -19.61 12.81 -10.49
C PRO A 101 -20.41 13.14 -9.23
N CYS A 102 -20.41 14.39 -8.84
CA CYS A 102 -21.01 14.89 -7.60
C CYS A 102 -20.29 14.46 -6.30
N SER A 103 -19.10 13.89 -6.39
CA SER A 103 -18.25 13.64 -5.23
C SER A 103 -17.58 14.93 -4.74
N LYS A 104 -17.10 14.90 -3.49
CA LYS A 104 -16.32 15.98 -2.89
C LYS A 104 -14.96 15.44 -2.50
N TYR A 105 -13.90 16.08 -2.97
CA TYR A 105 -12.53 15.79 -2.53
C TYR A 105 -12.24 16.54 -1.23
N ILE A 106 -11.66 15.82 -0.26
CA ILE A 106 -11.26 16.37 1.05
C ILE A 106 -9.86 15.86 1.36
N GLU A 107 -8.93 16.78 1.57
CA GLU A 107 -7.57 16.46 1.98
C GLU A 107 -7.44 16.60 3.51
N LEU A 108 -6.93 15.54 4.16
CA LEU A 108 -6.66 15.53 5.59
C LEU A 108 -5.19 15.86 5.83
N LYS A 109 -4.94 17.04 6.39
CA LYS A 109 -3.58 17.57 6.66
C LYS A 109 -3.07 17.31 8.06
N LYS A 110 -3.86 16.67 8.90
CA LYS A 110 -3.54 16.39 10.30
C LYS A 110 -3.57 14.91 10.59
N THR A 111 -2.56 14.43 11.30
CA THR A 111 -2.48 13.02 11.72
C THR A 111 -2.39 12.89 13.23
N TYR A 112 -3.09 11.88 13.76
CA TYR A 112 -3.05 11.46 15.17
C TYR A 112 -2.28 10.16 15.36
N ARG A 113 -1.94 9.47 14.28
CA ARG A 113 -1.36 8.11 14.32
C ARG A 113 0.08 8.13 14.81
N SER A 114 0.89 9.05 14.29
CA SER A 114 2.32 9.10 14.53
C SER A 114 2.74 10.35 15.30
N SER A 115 3.86 10.27 16.01
CA SER A 115 4.45 11.40 16.70
C SER A 115 4.98 12.44 15.71
N LYS A 116 5.23 13.65 16.22
CA LYS A 116 5.76 14.74 15.41
C LYS A 116 7.10 14.38 14.76
N GLU A 117 8.00 13.73 15.49
CA GLU A 117 9.33 13.35 15.01
C GLU A 117 9.27 12.39 13.82
N ILE A 118 8.33 11.44 13.84
CA ILE A 118 8.11 10.52 12.72
C ILE A 118 7.54 11.26 11.51
N ILE A 119 6.56 12.15 11.73
CA ILE A 119 5.96 12.93 10.64
C ILE A 119 6.97 13.89 10.02
N ASP A 120 7.75 14.59 10.82
CA ASP A 120 8.80 15.48 10.32
C ASP A 120 9.85 14.72 9.49
N TYR A 121 10.21 13.50 9.93
CA TYR A 121 11.13 12.64 9.19
C TYR A 121 10.55 12.15 7.86
N THR A 122 9.30 11.69 7.85
CA THR A 122 8.64 11.24 6.61
C THR A 122 8.40 12.38 5.64
N ASN A 123 7.98 13.56 6.12
CA ASN A 123 7.85 14.76 5.29
C ASN A 123 9.18 15.13 4.63
N LYS A 124 10.30 15.04 5.35
CA LYS A 124 11.63 15.30 4.81
C LYS A 124 12.01 14.31 3.69
N ILE A 125 11.72 13.02 3.85
CA ILE A 125 11.99 12.00 2.81
C ILE A 125 11.15 12.25 1.56
N LEU A 126 9.85 12.56 1.75
CA LEU A 126 8.90 12.72 0.66
C LEU A 126 8.95 14.12 0.02
N GLY A 127 9.69 15.07 0.59
CA GLY A 127 9.68 16.46 0.15
C GLY A 127 8.34 17.17 0.39
N LEU A 128 7.57 16.72 1.39
CA LEU A 128 6.25 17.23 1.73
C LEU A 128 6.32 18.12 2.97
N ASN A 129 5.47 19.15 3.03
CA ASN A 129 5.39 20.07 4.17
C ASN A 129 3.96 20.29 4.68
N HIS A 130 3.00 19.49 4.22
CA HIS A 130 1.59 19.77 4.45
C HIS A 130 0.92 18.87 5.50
N VAL A 131 1.56 17.76 5.91
CA VAL A 131 1.03 16.90 6.96
C VAL A 131 1.63 17.27 8.30
N THR A 132 0.78 17.53 9.29
CA THR A 132 1.19 17.90 10.67
C THR A 132 0.69 16.87 11.67
N ALA A 133 1.56 16.48 12.61
CA ALA A 133 1.17 15.66 13.74
C ALA A 133 0.46 16.52 14.80
N ILE A 134 -0.65 16.00 15.32
CA ILE A 134 -1.36 16.63 16.47
C ILE A 134 -0.79 16.12 17.79
N ARG A 135 -0.24 14.91 17.81
CA ARG A 135 0.40 14.34 18.99
C ARG A 135 1.66 15.13 19.33
N ARG A 136 1.68 15.74 20.52
CA ARG A 136 2.78 16.60 20.99
C ARG A 136 3.75 15.89 21.95
N GLU A 137 3.73 14.60 22.01
CA GLU A 137 4.60 13.91 22.95
C GLU A 137 6.04 13.98 22.48
N ASN A 138 6.96 14.16 23.42
CA ASN A 138 8.40 14.07 23.22
C ASN A 138 8.76 12.60 22.97
N SER A 139 8.51 12.11 21.77
CA SER A 139 8.99 10.78 21.39
C SER A 139 10.48 10.86 21.05
N LYS A 140 11.14 9.72 21.11
CA LYS A 140 12.56 9.68 20.72
C LYS A 140 12.71 10.02 19.23
N PRO A 141 13.80 10.73 18.89
CA PRO A 141 14.04 11.12 17.51
C PRO A 141 14.23 9.88 16.61
N VAL A 142 13.89 10.04 15.34
CA VAL A 142 14.22 9.05 14.31
C VAL A 142 15.72 9.09 14.06
N ILE A 143 16.40 7.97 14.23
CA ILE A 143 17.84 7.83 13.98
C ILE A 143 18.03 7.19 12.61
N TYR A 144 18.62 7.93 11.69
CA TYR A 144 19.02 7.41 10.39
C TYR A 144 20.49 6.96 10.42
N ARG A 145 20.76 5.76 9.92
CA ARG A 145 22.11 5.21 9.79
C ARG A 145 22.37 4.81 8.34
N SER A 146 23.44 5.31 7.78
CA SER A 146 23.93 4.93 6.45
C SER A 146 25.27 4.21 6.58
N ASN A 147 25.65 3.43 5.57
CA ASN A 147 26.94 2.76 5.46
C ASN A 147 27.28 1.86 6.66
N ILE A 148 26.34 1.04 7.08
CA ILE A 148 26.53 0.11 8.21
C ILE A 148 27.51 -0.99 7.78
N SER A 149 28.70 -1.01 8.37
CA SER A 149 29.71 -2.03 8.10
C SER A 149 29.38 -3.40 8.68
N ASN A 150 28.68 -3.44 9.82
CA ASN A 150 28.25 -4.68 10.48
C ASN A 150 26.81 -4.53 10.98
N LEU A 151 25.85 -4.91 10.12
CA LEU A 151 24.42 -4.80 10.41
C LEU A 151 24.01 -5.63 11.64
N LYS A 152 24.53 -6.87 11.80
CA LYS A 152 24.23 -7.73 12.94
C LYS A 152 24.60 -7.03 14.26
N LYS A 153 25.83 -6.55 14.35
CA LYS A 153 26.31 -5.88 15.56
C LYS A 153 25.47 -4.65 15.87
N THR A 154 25.20 -3.82 14.86
CA THR A 154 24.40 -2.61 15.05
C THR A 154 23.00 -2.92 15.56
N ILE A 155 22.33 -3.94 15.01
CA ILE A 155 20.99 -4.36 15.48
C ILE A 155 21.05 -4.85 16.93
N LEU A 156 22.01 -5.67 17.27
CA LEU A 156 22.14 -6.19 18.65
C LEU A 156 22.45 -5.08 19.65
N ASP A 157 23.33 -4.16 19.32
CA ASP A 157 23.64 -3.00 20.15
C ASP A 157 22.42 -2.10 20.37
N ASP A 158 21.65 -1.80 19.30
CA ASP A 158 20.43 -1.01 19.41
C ASP A 158 19.34 -1.73 20.23
N LEU A 159 19.15 -3.04 20.04
CA LEU A 159 18.19 -3.82 20.81
C LEU A 159 18.58 -3.87 22.30
N ASN A 160 19.84 -4.02 22.62
CA ASN A 160 20.31 -4.00 24.02
C ASN A 160 20.00 -2.66 24.69
N VAL A 161 20.25 -1.54 24.02
CA VAL A 161 19.90 -0.22 24.56
C VAL A 161 18.41 -0.04 24.71
N LEU A 162 17.62 -0.42 23.70
CA LEU A 162 16.18 -0.25 23.70
C LEU A 162 15.48 -1.19 24.72
N SER A 163 16.03 -2.38 24.99
CA SER A 163 15.46 -3.32 25.95
C SER A 163 15.40 -2.79 27.38
N LEU A 164 16.19 -1.76 27.70
CA LEU A 164 16.14 -1.09 28.99
C LEU A 164 14.84 -0.32 29.22
N GLU A 165 14.15 0.08 28.14
CA GLU A 165 12.94 0.90 28.20
C GLU A 165 11.70 0.21 27.60
N TYR A 166 11.89 -0.71 26.63
CA TYR A 166 10.81 -1.29 25.86
C TYR A 166 10.75 -2.80 26.02
N LEU A 167 9.58 -3.29 26.45
CA LEU A 167 9.32 -4.73 26.59
C LEU A 167 9.08 -5.42 25.24
N LYS A 168 8.63 -4.67 24.23
CA LYS A 168 8.34 -5.20 22.89
C LYS A 168 9.02 -4.33 21.83
N MET A 169 9.75 -4.97 20.94
CA MET A 169 10.47 -4.33 19.84
C MET A 169 10.20 -5.09 18.55
N ALA A 170 10.22 -4.40 17.42
CA ALA A 170 10.05 -5.01 16.11
C ALA A 170 11.18 -4.59 15.18
N ILE A 171 11.65 -5.53 14.36
CA ILE A 171 12.55 -5.28 13.24
C ILE A 171 11.72 -5.46 11.97
N ILE A 172 11.56 -4.39 11.19
CA ILE A 172 10.80 -4.39 9.95
C ILE A 172 11.78 -4.46 8.79
N ALA A 173 11.63 -5.47 7.93
CA ALA A 173 12.43 -5.65 6.71
C ALA A 173 11.59 -5.30 5.48
N LYS A 174 12.26 -5.01 4.36
CA LYS A 174 11.62 -4.65 3.09
C LYS A 174 10.73 -5.77 2.54
N ASP A 175 11.17 -7.02 2.70
CA ASP A 175 10.49 -8.20 2.18
C ASP A 175 10.78 -9.43 3.04
N HIS A 176 10.04 -10.51 2.76
CA HIS A 176 10.17 -11.77 3.51
C HIS A 176 11.56 -12.41 3.40
N TYR A 177 12.23 -12.27 2.25
CA TYR A 177 13.57 -12.83 2.07
C TYR A 177 14.58 -12.15 2.99
N ILE A 178 14.56 -10.82 3.06
CA ILE A 178 15.43 -10.04 3.97
C ILE A 178 15.06 -10.30 5.43
N ALA A 179 13.77 -10.38 5.76
CA ALA A 179 13.33 -10.73 7.12
C ALA A 179 13.86 -12.09 7.57
N THR A 180 13.75 -13.11 6.73
CA THR A 180 14.25 -14.47 7.00
C THR A 180 15.77 -14.48 7.17
N LYS A 181 16.49 -13.76 6.31
CA LYS A 181 17.95 -13.64 6.39
C LYS A 181 18.39 -12.97 7.70
N LEU A 182 17.75 -11.87 8.09
CA LEU A 182 18.02 -11.20 9.36
C LEU A 182 17.70 -12.11 10.56
N TYR A 183 16.53 -12.74 10.57
CA TYR A 183 16.15 -13.70 11.60
C TYR A 183 17.21 -14.78 11.79
N ASN A 184 17.65 -15.45 10.70
CA ASN A 184 18.68 -16.48 10.78
C ASN A 184 20.03 -15.96 11.27
N THR A 185 20.30 -14.67 11.08
CA THR A 185 21.55 -14.04 11.53
C THR A 185 21.57 -13.75 13.02
N ILE A 186 20.40 -13.46 13.64
CA ILE A 186 20.32 -12.97 15.03
C ILE A 186 19.62 -13.95 16.00
N LYS A 187 18.91 -14.97 15.51
CA LYS A 187 18.09 -15.89 16.33
C LYS A 187 18.88 -16.65 17.42
N ASN A 188 20.19 -16.80 17.25
CA ASN A 188 21.04 -17.47 18.25
C ASN A 188 21.57 -16.52 19.31
N ASP A 189 21.45 -15.20 19.11
CA ASP A 189 21.96 -14.19 20.02
C ASP A 189 20.87 -13.59 20.90
N ILE A 190 19.62 -13.59 20.42
CA ILE A 190 18.48 -13.00 21.11
C ILE A 190 17.20 -13.85 20.90
N ASN A 191 16.27 -13.73 21.84
CA ASN A 191 14.94 -14.33 21.68
C ASN A 191 14.11 -13.48 20.70
N VAL A 192 13.94 -13.98 19.48
CA VAL A 192 13.22 -13.31 18.39
C VAL A 192 12.33 -14.30 17.65
N SER A 193 11.17 -13.84 17.19
CA SER A 193 10.25 -14.61 16.36
C SER A 193 10.12 -13.99 14.98
N LEU A 194 10.12 -14.82 13.94
CA LEU A 194 9.81 -14.38 12.59
C LEU A 194 8.29 -14.40 12.39
N ILE A 195 7.70 -13.25 12.14
CA ILE A 195 6.28 -13.13 11.84
C ILE A 195 6.09 -13.32 10.33
N ASN A 196 5.23 -14.25 9.96
CA ASN A 196 4.81 -14.52 8.58
C ASN A 196 3.29 -14.75 8.55
N ASP A 197 2.72 -14.90 7.35
CA ASP A 197 1.27 -15.08 7.15
C ASP A 197 0.65 -16.25 7.94
N ASN A 198 1.47 -17.23 8.34
CA ASN A 198 1.07 -18.38 9.14
C ASN A 198 1.23 -18.18 10.65
N THR A 199 1.81 -17.07 11.08
CA THR A 199 2.03 -16.78 12.50
C THR A 199 0.73 -16.22 13.07
N LYS A 200 -0.04 -17.04 13.76
CA LYS A 200 -1.20 -16.54 14.51
C LYS A 200 -0.71 -15.70 15.67
N GLY A 201 -1.18 -14.44 15.75
CA GLY A 201 -0.96 -13.54 16.87
C GLY A 201 -1.68 -14.02 18.14
#